data_68dc9d94c682c601e0df3038477706e5
#
_entry.id   68dc9d94c682c601e0df3038477706e5
#
_cell.length_a   1.000
_cell.length_b   1.000
_cell.length_c   1.000
_cell.angle_alpha   90.00
_cell.angle_beta   90.00
_cell.angle_gamma   90.00
#
_symmetry.space_group_name_H-M   'P 1'
#
loop_
_entity.id
_entity.type
_entity.pdbx_description
1 polymer ?
#
loop_
_entity_poly.entity_id
_entity_poly.type
_entity_poly.pdbx_seq_one_letter_code
_entity_poly.pdbx_strand_id
1 'polypeptide(L)'
;MNGRKEHDEQIKIKIENKIDNAPEYIKEYYYSLGKKTATTQSGYINATYHFLTYLMDNTDIDIAEPYNLKEVKPSTIDQYFYSLNDKSSSYKARTYYSLKKFFSFLENNDYIEKNPINKIEPYRDTDHHEITYLTQEEIEIVKNNVLNDIEGKEQYKKDVWKYRDYAIVMLGLTNALRVTSITEINIDDINFEEHSIKIIEKGNVYREIYCISKTFDAIMDWIEVRKQILGDEKVDALFISNRHKRIGATTIRDMIKKYTYNIDKKITPHKLRSTFATMYLEKTGDIMATAYAMGHASVNSTKRYAAITERKKKEVLDTVEEIF
;
A
#
# COMPACT_ATOMS: atom_id res chain seq x y z
N MET A 1 -2.41 -21.98 5.18
CA MET A 1 -3.36 -20.89 5.52
C MET A 1 -3.15 -19.77 4.48
N ASN A 2 -4.20 -19.15 3.92
CA ASN A 2 -4.02 -18.10 2.93
C ASN A 2 -3.33 -16.90 3.59
N GLY A 3 -2.20 -16.41 3.02
CA GLY A 3 -1.36 -15.35 3.60
C GLY A 3 -2.12 -14.06 3.93
N ARG A 4 -3.23 -13.80 3.23
CA ARG A 4 -4.11 -12.68 3.52
C ARG A 4 -4.86 -12.84 4.83
N LYS A 5 -5.35 -14.05 5.13
CA LYS A 5 -6.02 -14.33 6.42
C LYS A 5 -5.06 -14.13 7.59
N GLU A 6 -3.81 -14.57 7.43
CA GLU A 6 -2.75 -14.37 8.43
C GLU A 6 -2.44 -12.88 8.64
N HIS A 7 -2.36 -12.11 7.56
CA HIS A 7 -2.12 -10.67 7.64
C HIS A 7 -3.29 -9.92 8.31
N ASP A 8 -4.53 -10.24 7.91
CA ASP A 8 -5.73 -9.63 8.49
C ASP A 8 -5.85 -9.98 9.98
N GLU A 9 -5.52 -11.21 10.37
CA GLU A 9 -5.47 -11.66 11.77
C GLU A 9 -4.45 -10.85 12.59
N GLN A 10 -3.24 -10.67 12.06
CA GLN A 10 -2.20 -9.87 12.73
C GLN A 10 -2.64 -8.41 12.92
N ILE A 11 -3.37 -7.83 11.97
CA ILE A 11 -3.91 -6.47 12.10
C ILE A 11 -4.99 -6.43 13.18
N LYS A 12 -5.90 -7.40 13.20
CA LYS A 12 -6.96 -7.49 14.23
C LYS A 12 -6.37 -7.58 15.63
N ILE A 13 -5.41 -8.50 15.85
CA ILE A 13 -4.70 -8.62 17.13
C ILE A 13 -4.08 -7.26 17.55
N LYS A 14 -3.47 -6.52 16.62
CA LYS A 14 -2.91 -5.20 16.92
C LYS A 14 -3.98 -4.17 17.31
N ILE A 15 -5.15 -4.22 16.67
CA ILE A 15 -6.28 -3.34 17.03
C ILE A 15 -6.78 -3.73 18.42
N GLU A 16 -7.05 -5.01 18.66
CA GLU A 16 -7.55 -5.52 19.93
C GLU A 16 -6.63 -5.16 21.09
N ASN A 17 -5.33 -5.39 20.95
CA ASN A 17 -4.34 -4.94 21.95
C ASN A 17 -4.37 -3.42 22.17
N LYS A 18 -4.64 -2.64 21.14
CA LYS A 18 -4.72 -1.17 21.25
C LYS A 18 -5.95 -0.71 22.02
N ILE A 19 -7.09 -1.40 21.83
CA ILE A 19 -8.37 -1.03 22.43
C ILE A 19 -8.67 -1.78 23.73
N ASP A 20 -7.79 -2.66 24.19
CA ASP A 20 -8.01 -3.50 25.36
C ASP A 20 -8.37 -2.68 26.61
N ASN A 21 -7.61 -1.60 26.85
CA ASN A 21 -7.83 -0.66 27.95
C ASN A 21 -8.62 0.60 27.53
N ALA A 22 -9.26 0.59 26.37
CA ALA A 22 -10.05 1.73 25.91
C ALA A 22 -11.45 1.75 26.55
N PRO A 23 -12.09 2.94 26.64
CA PRO A 23 -13.50 3.04 27.00
C PRO A 23 -14.38 2.11 26.14
N GLU A 24 -15.47 1.59 26.74
CA GLU A 24 -16.29 0.55 26.10
C GLU A 24 -16.85 1.00 24.75
N TYR A 25 -17.28 2.26 24.60
CA TYR A 25 -17.79 2.78 23.33
C TYR A 25 -16.78 2.74 22.17
N ILE A 26 -15.46 2.69 22.46
CA ILE A 26 -14.42 2.51 21.43
C ILE A 26 -14.40 1.06 20.94
N LYS A 27 -14.63 0.09 21.85
CA LYS A 27 -14.77 -1.32 21.48
C LYS A 27 -16.04 -1.55 20.66
N GLU A 28 -17.15 -0.93 21.08
CA GLU A 28 -18.41 -0.95 20.31
C GLU A 28 -18.24 -0.33 18.92
N TYR A 29 -17.51 0.79 18.83
CA TYR A 29 -17.18 1.41 17.54
C TYR A 29 -16.38 0.44 16.66
N TYR A 30 -15.36 -0.22 17.21
CA TYR A 30 -14.58 -1.23 16.47
C TYR A 30 -15.48 -2.36 15.95
N TYR A 31 -16.36 -2.90 16.78
CA TYR A 31 -17.30 -3.96 16.35
C TYR A 31 -18.27 -3.46 15.27
N SER A 32 -18.70 -2.21 15.33
CA SER A 32 -19.54 -1.59 14.29
C SER A 32 -18.87 -1.52 12.91
N LEU A 33 -17.53 -1.58 12.87
CA LEU A 33 -16.73 -1.60 11.65
C LEU A 33 -16.56 -3.02 11.05
N GLY A 34 -17.20 -4.05 11.61
CA GLY A 34 -16.99 -5.46 11.26
C GLY A 34 -17.15 -5.82 9.79
N LYS A 35 -17.94 -5.04 9.02
CA LYS A 35 -18.08 -5.20 7.55
C LYS A 35 -16.90 -4.65 6.73
N LYS A 36 -15.93 -3.99 7.36
CA LYS A 36 -14.75 -3.42 6.71
C LYS A 36 -13.56 -4.38 6.79
N THR A 37 -12.59 -4.21 5.88
CA THR A 37 -11.32 -4.95 5.95
C THR A 37 -10.54 -4.56 7.21
N ALA A 38 -9.73 -5.46 7.76
CA ALA A 38 -8.91 -5.21 8.95
C ALA A 38 -8.03 -3.96 8.80
N THR A 39 -7.43 -3.74 7.63
CA THR A 39 -6.66 -2.53 7.34
C THR A 39 -7.52 -1.25 7.41
N THR A 40 -8.77 -1.30 6.92
CA THR A 40 -9.69 -0.16 7.00
C THR A 40 -10.12 0.11 8.44
N GLN A 41 -10.44 -0.95 9.20
CA GLN A 41 -10.75 -0.85 10.64
C GLN A 41 -9.60 -0.20 11.40
N SER A 42 -8.36 -0.67 11.16
CA SER A 42 -7.16 -0.07 11.76
C SER A 42 -7.01 1.42 11.44
N GLY A 43 -7.29 1.81 10.18
CA GLY A 43 -7.26 3.22 9.79
C GLY A 43 -8.25 4.08 10.55
N TYR A 44 -9.49 3.62 10.69
CA TYR A 44 -10.54 4.32 11.44
C TYR A 44 -10.20 4.42 12.94
N ILE A 45 -9.80 3.31 13.55
CA ILE A 45 -9.43 3.28 14.97
C ILE A 45 -8.23 4.22 15.24
N ASN A 46 -7.20 4.19 14.38
CA ASN A 46 -6.05 5.08 14.55
C ASN A 46 -6.43 6.57 14.43
N ALA A 47 -7.25 6.94 13.45
CA ALA A 47 -7.69 8.33 13.29
C ALA A 47 -8.53 8.79 14.50
N THR A 48 -9.41 7.93 15.02
CA THR A 48 -10.19 8.20 16.24
C THR A 48 -9.28 8.40 17.45
N TYR A 49 -8.31 7.52 17.66
CA TYR A 49 -7.36 7.65 18.76
C TYR A 49 -6.55 8.95 18.70
N HIS A 50 -6.05 9.32 17.52
CA HIS A 50 -5.32 10.58 17.36
C HIS A 50 -6.19 11.80 17.71
N PHE A 51 -7.46 11.78 17.33
CA PHE A 51 -8.39 12.84 17.67
C PHE A 51 -8.71 12.86 19.19
N LEU A 52 -8.98 11.71 19.79
CA LEU A 52 -9.25 11.61 21.22
C LEU A 52 -8.03 12.05 22.05
N THR A 53 -6.82 11.67 21.67
CA THR A 53 -5.59 12.18 22.31
C THR A 53 -5.50 13.70 22.18
N TYR A 54 -5.82 14.26 21.00
CA TYR A 54 -5.86 15.72 20.85
C TYR A 54 -6.86 16.38 21.80
N LEU A 55 -8.06 15.79 22.00
CA LEU A 55 -9.04 16.32 22.95
C LEU A 55 -8.49 16.31 24.38
N MET A 56 -7.87 15.22 24.81
CA MET A 56 -7.24 15.11 26.13
C MET A 56 -6.17 16.19 26.37
N ASP A 57 -5.37 16.47 25.34
CA ASP A 57 -4.23 17.38 25.44
C ASP A 57 -4.63 18.87 25.34
N ASN A 58 -5.78 19.18 24.73
CA ASN A 58 -6.14 20.55 24.34
C ASN A 58 -7.52 21.01 24.81
N THR A 59 -8.27 20.17 25.53
CA THR A 59 -9.61 20.51 26.06
C THR A 59 -9.83 19.87 27.42
N ASP A 60 -10.85 20.32 28.14
CA ASP A 60 -11.29 19.72 29.40
C ASP A 60 -12.33 18.61 29.23
N ILE A 61 -12.54 18.14 28.00
CA ILE A 61 -13.53 17.10 27.68
C ILE A 61 -13.02 15.75 28.19
N ASP A 62 -13.69 15.18 29.17
CA ASP A 62 -13.43 13.82 29.61
C ASP A 62 -13.92 12.80 28.59
N ILE A 63 -12.98 12.14 27.92
CA ILE A 63 -13.25 11.15 26.88
C ILE A 63 -13.58 9.75 27.43
N ALA A 64 -13.57 9.54 28.76
CA ALA A 64 -13.92 8.25 29.35
C ALA A 64 -15.38 7.88 29.08
N GLU A 65 -16.26 8.89 29.05
CA GLU A 65 -17.69 8.70 28.81
C GLU A 65 -18.11 9.27 27.45
N PRO A 66 -18.78 8.48 26.58
CA PRO A 66 -19.15 8.91 25.23
C PRO A 66 -20.08 10.13 25.21
N TYR A 67 -20.93 10.30 26.24
CA TYR A 67 -21.89 11.42 26.34
C TYR A 67 -21.19 12.77 26.48
N ASN A 68 -19.95 12.81 26.97
CA ASN A 68 -19.19 14.05 27.09
C ASN A 68 -18.72 14.55 25.70
N LEU A 69 -18.67 13.68 24.70
CA LEU A 69 -18.33 14.05 23.33
C LEU A 69 -19.39 14.94 22.65
N LYS A 70 -20.58 15.14 23.27
CA LYS A 70 -21.55 16.17 22.87
C LYS A 70 -20.97 17.59 22.98
N GLU A 71 -19.97 17.79 23.81
CA GLU A 71 -19.30 19.08 24.03
C GLU A 71 -18.32 19.42 22.88
N VAL A 72 -17.99 18.46 22.03
CA VAL A 72 -17.12 18.69 20.86
C VAL A 72 -17.84 19.59 19.86
N LYS A 73 -17.36 20.82 19.73
CA LYS A 73 -17.88 21.82 18.79
C LYS A 73 -17.22 21.66 17.42
N PRO A 74 -17.88 22.13 16.34
CA PRO A 74 -17.22 22.21 15.02
C PRO A 74 -15.88 22.95 15.09
N SER A 75 -15.78 24.05 15.84
CA SER A 75 -14.53 24.80 16.04
C SER A 75 -13.42 23.98 16.68
N THR A 76 -13.73 23.05 17.57
CA THR A 76 -12.73 22.13 18.16
C THR A 76 -12.16 21.19 17.10
N ILE A 77 -13.01 20.72 16.18
CA ILE A 77 -12.58 19.87 15.07
C ILE A 77 -11.75 20.68 14.06
N ASP A 78 -12.14 21.93 13.76
CA ASP A 78 -11.34 22.82 12.91
C ASP A 78 -9.95 23.07 13.51
N GLN A 79 -9.84 23.32 14.83
CA GLN A 79 -8.57 23.45 15.53
C GLN A 79 -7.71 22.18 15.43
N TYR A 80 -8.33 21.01 15.56
CA TYR A 80 -7.63 19.74 15.34
C TYR A 80 -7.07 19.63 13.90
N PHE A 81 -7.87 19.94 12.89
CA PHE A 81 -7.37 19.94 11.51
C PHE A 81 -6.31 21.01 11.26
N TYR A 82 -6.40 22.16 11.94
CA TYR A 82 -5.34 23.16 11.90
C TYR A 82 -4.03 22.64 12.51
N SER A 83 -4.08 21.86 13.59
CA SER A 83 -2.89 21.22 14.17
C SER A 83 -2.22 20.20 13.23
N LEU A 84 -2.91 19.74 12.19
CA LEU A 84 -2.41 18.82 11.17
C LEU A 84 -1.84 19.54 9.93
N ASN A 85 -1.40 20.81 10.06
CA ASN A 85 -0.95 21.61 8.89
C ASN A 85 0.27 21.03 8.18
N ASP A 86 1.11 20.26 8.87
CA ASP A 86 2.25 19.54 8.31
C ASP A 86 1.88 18.27 7.51
N LYS A 87 0.61 17.84 7.60
CA LYS A 87 0.12 16.64 6.90
C LYS A 87 -0.44 16.96 5.51
N SER A 88 -0.32 15.98 4.61
CA SER A 88 -0.85 16.08 3.25
C SER A 88 -2.37 16.26 3.22
N SER A 89 -2.90 16.84 2.12
CA SER A 89 -4.34 16.97 1.91
C SER A 89 -5.05 15.61 1.90
N SER A 90 -4.41 14.59 1.34
CA SER A 90 -4.89 13.20 1.35
C SER A 90 -5.00 12.61 2.76
N TYR A 91 -4.05 12.94 3.66
CA TYR A 91 -4.13 12.53 5.06
C TYR A 91 -5.31 13.22 5.76
N LYS A 92 -5.45 14.54 5.60
CA LYS A 92 -6.57 15.31 6.18
C LYS A 92 -7.92 14.80 5.67
N ALA A 93 -8.05 14.54 4.37
CA ALA A 93 -9.27 14.00 3.79
C ALA A 93 -9.64 12.64 4.41
N ARG A 94 -8.68 11.71 4.51
CA ARG A 94 -8.91 10.40 5.14
C ARG A 94 -9.29 10.54 6.61
N THR A 95 -8.63 11.41 7.35
CA THR A 95 -8.93 11.70 8.75
C THR A 95 -10.35 12.25 8.90
N TYR A 96 -10.74 13.20 8.04
CA TYR A 96 -12.10 13.76 8.03
C TYR A 96 -13.17 12.66 7.88
N TYR A 97 -13.04 11.80 6.87
CA TYR A 97 -14.01 10.72 6.65
C TYR A 97 -13.99 9.67 7.77
N SER A 98 -12.83 9.46 8.40
CA SER A 98 -12.72 8.57 9.56
C SER A 98 -13.46 9.13 10.78
N LEU A 99 -13.26 10.41 11.09
CA LEU A 99 -13.97 11.09 12.17
C LEU A 99 -15.46 11.22 11.88
N LYS A 100 -15.83 11.50 10.63
CA LYS A 100 -17.26 11.52 10.23
C LYS A 100 -17.92 10.18 10.52
N LYS A 101 -17.23 9.06 10.26
CA LYS A 101 -17.75 7.72 10.56
C LYS A 101 -17.85 7.49 12.06
N PHE A 102 -16.87 7.94 12.85
CA PHE A 102 -16.89 7.85 14.30
C PHE A 102 -18.03 8.65 14.92
N PHE A 103 -18.16 9.93 14.57
CA PHE A 103 -19.27 10.75 15.07
C PHE A 103 -20.65 10.27 14.59
N SER A 104 -20.75 9.68 13.39
CA SER A 104 -21.98 9.03 12.97
C SER A 104 -22.30 7.77 13.79
N PHE A 105 -21.29 7.06 14.28
CA PHE A 105 -21.51 5.96 15.22
C PHE A 105 -22.06 6.50 16.56
N LEU A 106 -21.48 7.57 17.10
CA LEU A 106 -21.95 8.18 18.35
C LEU A 106 -23.40 8.71 18.23
N GLU A 107 -23.73 9.36 17.12
CA GLU A 107 -25.08 9.86 16.82
C GLU A 107 -26.09 8.70 16.70
N ASN A 108 -25.75 7.62 15.97
CA ASN A 108 -26.63 6.47 15.77
C ASN A 108 -26.85 5.63 17.05
N ASN A 109 -26.03 5.79 18.07
CA ASN A 109 -26.18 5.12 19.36
C ASN A 109 -26.63 6.09 20.46
N ASP A 110 -27.15 7.25 20.09
CA ASP A 110 -27.72 8.26 20.99
C ASP A 110 -26.72 8.82 22.04
N TYR A 111 -25.41 8.65 21.80
CA TYR A 111 -24.38 9.27 22.64
C TYR A 111 -24.27 10.79 22.44
N ILE A 112 -24.60 11.23 21.23
CA ILE A 112 -24.68 12.65 20.85
C ILE A 112 -25.93 12.90 20.01
N GLU A 113 -26.53 14.10 20.12
CA GLU A 113 -27.74 14.46 19.38
C GLU A 113 -27.48 14.72 17.89
N LYS A 114 -26.31 15.29 17.56
CA LYS A 114 -25.94 15.70 16.20
C LYS A 114 -24.45 15.51 15.97
N ASN A 115 -24.12 15.01 14.81
CA ASN A 115 -22.74 14.86 14.37
C ASN A 115 -22.09 16.23 14.06
N PRO A 116 -21.12 16.72 14.87
CA PRO A 116 -20.56 18.05 14.71
C PRO A 116 -19.78 18.23 13.40
N ILE A 117 -19.23 17.17 12.84
CA ILE A 117 -18.41 17.22 11.62
C ILE A 117 -19.26 17.54 10.38
N ASN A 118 -20.58 17.34 10.43
CA ASN A 118 -21.47 17.69 9.33
C ASN A 118 -21.57 19.20 9.07
N LYS A 119 -21.10 20.04 10.01
CA LYS A 119 -21.00 21.50 9.86
C LYS A 119 -19.67 21.98 9.29
N ILE A 120 -18.74 21.07 9.03
CA ILE A 120 -17.39 21.37 8.54
C ILE A 120 -17.34 21.00 7.06
N GLU A 121 -16.73 21.86 6.26
CA GLU A 121 -16.49 21.53 4.84
C GLU A 121 -15.60 20.28 4.70
N PRO A 122 -15.95 19.34 3.83
CA PRO A 122 -15.15 18.15 3.62
C PRO A 122 -13.75 18.48 3.12
N TYR A 123 -12.74 17.98 3.80
CA TYR A 123 -11.37 18.00 3.30
C TYR A 123 -11.28 17.11 2.06
N ARG A 124 -10.76 17.67 0.97
CA ARG A 124 -10.56 16.96 -0.30
C ARG A 124 -9.06 16.71 -0.51
N ASP A 125 -8.76 15.62 -1.19
CA ASP A 125 -7.40 15.39 -1.70
C ASP A 125 -7.19 16.32 -2.90
N THR A 126 -6.48 17.41 -2.67
CA THR A 126 -6.16 18.41 -3.69
C THR A 126 -4.71 18.34 -4.15
N ASP A 127 -3.94 17.41 -3.59
CA ASP A 127 -2.54 17.25 -3.95
C ASP A 127 -2.43 16.67 -5.36
N HIS A 128 -1.99 17.47 -6.30
CA HIS A 128 -1.59 17.01 -7.62
C HIS A 128 -0.23 16.34 -7.52
N HIS A 129 -0.23 15.05 -7.18
CA HIS A 129 0.99 14.27 -7.16
C HIS A 129 1.40 13.92 -8.60
N GLU A 130 2.49 14.47 -9.06
CA GLU A 130 3.15 13.92 -10.25
C GLU A 130 3.43 12.44 -10.04
N ILE A 131 3.12 11.65 -11.07
CA ILE A 131 3.36 10.22 -10.98
C ILE A 131 4.87 9.98 -11.06
N THR A 132 5.45 9.56 -9.97
CA THR A 132 6.83 9.11 -9.92
C THR A 132 6.90 7.70 -10.49
N TYR A 133 7.80 7.49 -11.46
CA TYR A 133 8.12 6.21 -12.06
C TYR A 133 9.61 6.17 -12.42
N LEU A 134 10.13 4.99 -12.69
CA LEU A 134 11.52 4.78 -13.09
C LEU A 134 11.65 4.92 -14.61
N THR A 135 12.72 5.58 -15.05
CA THR A 135 13.15 5.53 -16.47
C THR A 135 13.77 4.16 -16.79
N GLN A 136 14.06 3.91 -18.06
CA GLN A 136 14.71 2.65 -18.47
C GLN A 136 16.10 2.51 -17.82
N GLU A 137 16.86 3.59 -17.77
CA GLU A 137 18.19 3.63 -17.13
C GLU A 137 18.08 3.36 -15.63
N GLU A 138 17.10 3.99 -14.96
CA GLU A 138 16.87 3.78 -13.52
C GLU A 138 16.42 2.34 -13.21
N ILE A 139 15.66 1.69 -14.10
CA ILE A 139 15.32 0.25 -13.97
C ILE A 139 16.59 -0.58 -13.99
N GLU A 140 17.51 -0.34 -14.93
CA GLU A 140 18.77 -1.08 -14.99
C GLU A 140 19.63 -0.81 -13.75
N ILE A 141 19.65 0.41 -13.23
CA ILE A 141 20.33 0.72 -11.95
C ILE A 141 19.75 -0.14 -10.82
N VAL A 142 18.41 -0.18 -10.66
CA VAL A 142 17.77 -0.99 -9.61
C VAL A 142 18.11 -2.47 -9.76
N LYS A 143 18.05 -3.02 -10.96
CA LYS A 143 18.37 -4.42 -11.24
C LYS A 143 19.82 -4.74 -10.89
N ASN A 144 20.74 -3.86 -11.28
CA ASN A 144 22.17 -4.01 -10.97
C ASN A 144 22.43 -3.89 -9.46
N ASN A 145 21.78 -2.96 -8.77
CA ASN A 145 21.87 -2.81 -7.32
C ASN A 145 21.42 -4.08 -6.58
N VAL A 146 20.36 -4.76 -7.08
CA VAL A 146 19.90 -6.01 -6.47
C VAL A 146 20.89 -7.15 -6.71
N LEU A 147 21.38 -7.30 -7.93
CA LEU A 147 22.23 -8.44 -8.35
C LEU A 147 23.65 -8.35 -7.80
N ASN A 148 24.22 -7.13 -7.77
CA ASN A 148 25.63 -6.90 -7.42
C ASN A 148 25.84 -6.46 -5.98
N ASP A 149 24.79 -6.33 -5.23
CA ASP A 149 24.58 -5.72 -3.91
C ASP A 149 25.81 -5.12 -3.20
N ILE A 150 25.58 -4.10 -2.74
CA ILE A 150 25.98 -2.91 -2.01
C ILE A 150 26.75 -3.27 -0.73
N GLU A 151 27.80 -2.52 -0.51
CA GLU A 151 28.76 -2.51 0.61
C GLU A 151 28.25 -2.95 1.99
N GLY A 152 29.06 -3.74 2.67
CA GLY A 152 29.08 -3.81 4.15
C GLY A 152 28.38 -4.99 4.82
N LYS A 153 27.88 -6.02 4.13
CA LYS A 153 27.34 -7.25 4.76
C LYS A 153 28.16 -8.48 4.40
N GLU A 154 28.13 -9.49 5.30
CA GLU A 154 28.80 -10.78 5.04
C GLU A 154 28.38 -11.35 3.68
N GLN A 155 29.35 -11.67 2.84
CA GLN A 155 29.18 -12.09 1.44
C GLN A 155 28.14 -13.21 1.27
N TYR A 156 28.15 -14.19 2.15
CA TYR A 156 27.22 -15.33 2.11
C TYR A 156 25.75 -14.92 2.29
N LYS A 157 25.44 -13.99 3.22
CA LYS A 157 24.06 -13.52 3.44
C LYS A 157 23.53 -12.66 2.29
N LYS A 158 24.43 -12.06 1.51
CA LYS A 158 24.08 -11.28 0.32
C LYS A 158 23.70 -12.19 -0.83
N ASP A 159 24.50 -13.23 -1.08
CA ASP A 159 24.39 -14.03 -2.30
C ASP A 159 23.09 -14.84 -2.38
N VAL A 160 22.50 -15.23 -1.25
CA VAL A 160 21.24 -15.98 -1.26
C VAL A 160 19.99 -15.09 -1.36
N TRP A 161 19.94 -13.96 -0.64
CA TRP A 161 18.75 -13.12 -0.60
C TRP A 161 18.55 -12.26 -1.85
N LYS A 162 19.59 -12.02 -2.66
CA LYS A 162 19.47 -11.28 -3.92
C LYS A 162 18.52 -11.94 -4.91
N TYR A 163 18.43 -13.25 -4.96
CA TYR A 163 17.49 -13.98 -5.84
C TYR A 163 16.03 -13.70 -5.48
N ARG A 164 15.71 -13.71 -4.18
CA ARG A 164 14.40 -13.32 -3.68
C ARG A 164 14.06 -11.88 -4.05
N ASP A 165 15.00 -10.99 -3.74
CA ASP A 165 14.80 -9.56 -3.90
C ASP A 165 14.66 -9.20 -5.39
N TYR A 166 15.41 -9.87 -6.26
CA TYR A 166 15.32 -9.71 -7.70
C TYR A 166 13.99 -10.21 -8.25
N ALA A 167 13.52 -11.38 -7.86
CA ALA A 167 12.21 -11.91 -8.25
C ALA A 167 11.07 -10.97 -7.82
N ILE A 168 11.13 -10.40 -6.61
CA ILE A 168 10.15 -9.44 -6.11
C ILE A 168 10.15 -8.15 -6.95
N VAL A 169 11.34 -7.60 -7.26
CA VAL A 169 11.49 -6.40 -8.10
C VAL A 169 10.94 -6.66 -9.51
N MET A 170 11.27 -7.80 -10.10
CA MET A 170 10.78 -8.18 -11.43
C MET A 170 9.25 -8.30 -11.46
N LEU A 171 8.62 -8.95 -10.48
CA LEU A 171 7.16 -9.01 -10.36
C LEU A 171 6.51 -7.62 -10.24
N GLY A 172 7.16 -6.70 -9.52
CA GLY A 172 6.72 -5.31 -9.41
C GLY A 172 6.78 -4.56 -10.74
N LEU A 173 7.85 -4.74 -11.50
CA LEU A 173 8.13 -4.05 -12.75
C LEU A 173 7.41 -4.64 -13.97
N THR A 174 7.21 -5.96 -14.03
CA THR A 174 6.68 -6.63 -15.24
C THR A 174 5.24 -7.10 -15.13
N ASN A 175 4.76 -7.32 -13.90
CA ASN A 175 3.39 -7.78 -13.64
C ASN A 175 2.58 -6.75 -12.83
N ALA A 176 3.17 -5.62 -12.49
CA ALA A 176 2.54 -4.54 -11.74
C ALA A 176 1.85 -4.99 -10.45
N LEU A 177 2.38 -5.99 -9.76
CA LEU A 177 1.73 -6.53 -8.58
C LEU A 177 1.72 -5.55 -7.40
N ARG A 178 0.65 -5.56 -6.62
CA ARG A 178 0.62 -4.89 -5.33
C ARG A 178 1.52 -5.61 -4.35
N VAL A 179 2.17 -4.87 -3.44
CA VAL A 179 3.06 -5.47 -2.42
C VAL A 179 2.35 -6.57 -1.61
N THR A 180 1.08 -6.38 -1.28
CA THR A 180 0.28 -7.39 -0.58
C THR A 180 0.08 -8.64 -1.42
N SER A 181 -0.22 -8.51 -2.71
CA SER A 181 -0.35 -9.67 -3.59
C SER A 181 0.96 -10.45 -3.69
N ILE A 182 2.12 -9.76 -3.73
CA ILE A 182 3.43 -10.43 -3.73
C ILE A 182 3.66 -11.19 -2.41
N THR A 183 3.32 -10.60 -1.27
CA THR A 183 3.52 -11.27 0.04
C THR A 183 2.61 -12.48 0.22
N GLU A 184 1.48 -12.55 -0.47
CA GLU A 184 0.46 -13.60 -0.34
C GLU A 184 0.70 -14.82 -1.23
N ILE A 185 1.60 -14.75 -2.22
CA ILE A 185 1.89 -15.86 -3.13
C ILE A 185 2.44 -17.06 -2.35
N ASN A 186 1.88 -18.23 -2.63
CA ASN A 186 2.40 -19.52 -2.18
C ASN A 186 3.11 -20.25 -3.32
N ILE A 187 3.88 -21.28 -3.00
CA ILE A 187 4.49 -22.15 -4.01
C ILE A 187 3.43 -22.83 -4.87
N ASP A 188 2.34 -23.29 -4.25
CA ASP A 188 1.24 -24.00 -4.93
C ASP A 188 0.40 -23.07 -5.84
N ASP A 189 0.59 -21.77 -5.77
CA ASP A 189 -0.06 -20.80 -6.66
C ASP A 189 0.64 -20.70 -8.02
N ILE A 190 1.81 -21.34 -8.19
CA ILE A 190 2.62 -21.27 -9.43
C ILE A 190 2.25 -22.42 -10.36
N ASN A 191 1.91 -22.08 -11.59
CA ASN A 191 1.82 -23.02 -12.68
C ASN A 191 3.14 -22.98 -13.47
N PHE A 192 3.93 -24.03 -13.32
CA PHE A 192 5.27 -24.13 -13.93
C PHE A 192 5.22 -24.37 -15.44
N GLU A 193 4.17 -24.98 -15.95
CA GLU A 193 4.00 -25.26 -17.38
C GLU A 193 3.59 -24.01 -18.15
N GLU A 194 2.63 -23.25 -17.58
CA GLU A 194 2.07 -22.04 -18.21
C GLU A 194 2.85 -20.76 -17.87
N HIS A 195 3.88 -20.84 -17.04
CA HIS A 195 4.62 -19.69 -16.49
C HIS A 195 3.67 -18.64 -15.89
N SER A 196 2.66 -19.10 -15.15
CA SER A 196 1.63 -18.26 -14.56
C SER A 196 1.56 -18.38 -13.03
N ILE A 197 0.96 -17.40 -12.38
CA ILE A 197 0.79 -17.36 -10.93
C ILE A 197 -0.65 -16.95 -10.62
N LYS A 198 -1.31 -17.70 -9.75
CA LYS A 198 -2.60 -17.33 -9.18
C LYS A 198 -2.38 -16.33 -8.05
N ILE A 199 -2.94 -15.16 -8.15
CA ILE A 199 -2.84 -14.10 -7.15
C ILE A 199 -4.20 -13.72 -6.59
N ILE A 200 -4.20 -13.15 -5.38
CA ILE A 200 -5.39 -12.60 -4.75
C ILE A 200 -5.30 -11.08 -4.80
N GLU A 201 -6.28 -10.46 -5.42
CA GLU A 201 -6.42 -9.00 -5.53
C GLU A 201 -7.33 -8.45 -4.42
N LYS A 202 -7.37 -7.11 -4.32
CA LYS A 202 -8.27 -6.41 -3.39
C LYS A 202 -9.73 -6.86 -3.59
N GLY A 203 -10.41 -7.22 -2.50
CA GLY A 203 -11.78 -7.73 -2.57
C GLY A 203 -11.86 -9.28 -2.65
N ASN A 204 -10.75 -9.97 -2.45
CA ASN A 204 -10.67 -11.44 -2.53
C ASN A 204 -10.96 -11.99 -3.94
N VAL A 205 -10.60 -11.22 -4.96
CA VAL A 205 -10.73 -11.62 -6.36
C VAL A 205 -9.47 -12.38 -6.77
N TYR A 206 -9.65 -13.60 -7.28
CA TYR A 206 -8.56 -14.39 -7.84
C TYR A 206 -8.29 -13.97 -9.27
N ARG A 207 -7.01 -13.82 -9.59
CA ARG A 207 -6.55 -13.52 -10.95
C ARG A 207 -5.31 -14.35 -11.25
N GLU A 208 -5.26 -14.90 -12.44
CA GLU A 208 -4.05 -15.51 -12.98
C GLU A 208 -3.25 -14.45 -13.73
N ILE A 209 -1.95 -14.44 -13.50
CA ILE A 209 -1.00 -13.56 -14.21
C ILE A 209 0.04 -14.42 -14.92
N TYR A 210 0.39 -14.05 -16.13
CA TYR A 210 1.45 -14.68 -16.91
C TYR A 210 2.74 -13.89 -16.74
N CYS A 211 3.83 -14.59 -16.48
CA CYS A 211 5.15 -13.98 -16.33
C CYS A 211 5.91 -14.03 -17.65
N ILE A 212 6.62 -12.97 -17.99
CA ILE A 212 7.63 -13.04 -19.05
C ILE A 212 8.76 -13.95 -18.60
N SER A 213 9.49 -14.60 -19.56
CA SER A 213 10.55 -15.57 -19.26
C SER A 213 11.54 -15.06 -18.21
N LYS A 214 12.07 -13.84 -18.36
CA LYS A 214 13.02 -13.24 -17.41
C LYS A 214 12.49 -13.14 -15.98
N THR A 215 11.20 -12.91 -15.81
CA THR A 215 10.58 -12.84 -14.47
C THR A 215 10.37 -14.23 -13.91
N PHE A 216 9.95 -15.16 -14.76
CA PHE A 216 9.76 -16.55 -14.35
C PHE A 216 11.09 -17.21 -13.98
N ASP A 217 12.14 -16.99 -14.75
CA ASP A 217 13.51 -17.47 -14.46
C ASP A 217 13.99 -16.95 -13.10
N ALA A 218 13.78 -15.66 -12.83
CA ALA A 218 14.10 -15.07 -11.52
C ALA A 218 13.34 -15.73 -10.35
N ILE A 219 12.09 -16.13 -10.59
CA ILE A 219 11.30 -16.87 -9.59
C ILE A 219 11.87 -18.28 -9.40
N MET A 220 12.23 -18.95 -10.47
CA MET A 220 12.83 -20.31 -10.42
C MET A 220 14.16 -20.30 -9.66
N ASP A 221 15.04 -19.35 -9.98
CA ASP A 221 16.30 -19.15 -9.26
C ASP A 221 16.06 -18.96 -7.76
N TRP A 222 15.06 -18.16 -7.41
CA TRP A 222 14.68 -17.96 -6.01
C TRP A 222 14.13 -19.26 -5.39
N ILE A 223 13.29 -20.02 -6.07
CA ILE A 223 12.72 -21.27 -5.54
C ILE A 223 13.85 -22.26 -5.21
N GLU A 224 14.84 -22.37 -6.07
CA GLU A 224 15.97 -23.27 -5.83
C GLU A 224 16.79 -22.84 -4.59
N VAL A 225 17.11 -21.55 -4.49
CA VAL A 225 17.83 -20.99 -3.32
C VAL A 225 16.97 -21.11 -2.05
N ARG A 226 15.68 -20.84 -2.15
CA ARG A 226 14.74 -20.96 -1.04
C ARG A 226 14.69 -22.39 -0.48
N LYS A 227 14.70 -23.38 -1.37
CA LYS A 227 14.73 -24.82 -0.99
C LYS A 227 15.99 -25.15 -0.18
N GLN A 228 17.13 -24.63 -0.60
CA GLN A 228 18.41 -24.79 0.14
C GLN A 228 18.35 -24.12 1.53
N ILE A 229 17.74 -22.92 1.63
CA ILE A 229 17.61 -22.19 2.89
C ILE A 229 16.70 -22.94 3.87
N LEU A 230 15.57 -23.48 3.42
CA LEU A 230 14.56 -24.11 4.27
C LEU A 230 14.93 -25.55 4.66
N GLY A 231 15.71 -26.27 3.84
CA GLY A 231 15.93 -27.69 4.06
C GLY A 231 14.59 -28.43 4.17
N ASP A 232 14.34 -29.05 5.33
CA ASP A 232 13.12 -29.83 5.61
C ASP A 232 11.95 -28.97 6.16
N GLU A 233 12.17 -27.65 6.38
CA GLU A 233 11.12 -26.77 6.90
C GLU A 233 9.98 -26.59 5.88
N LYS A 234 8.74 -26.80 6.32
CA LYS A 234 7.55 -26.63 5.48
C LYS A 234 7.00 -25.22 5.64
N VAL A 235 7.15 -24.41 4.60
CA VAL A 235 6.62 -23.05 4.52
C VAL A 235 5.90 -22.88 3.18
N ASP A 236 4.61 -22.58 3.19
CA ASP A 236 3.81 -22.44 1.96
C ASP A 236 4.21 -21.19 1.15
N ALA A 237 4.65 -20.12 1.84
CA ALA A 237 4.94 -18.82 1.20
C ALA A 237 6.05 -18.92 0.16
N LEU A 238 5.84 -18.37 -1.04
CA LEU A 238 6.89 -18.25 -2.05
C LEU A 238 8.03 -17.37 -1.52
N PHE A 239 7.70 -16.19 -1.01
CA PHE A 239 8.69 -15.26 -0.48
C PHE A 239 8.78 -15.33 1.04
N ILE A 240 9.96 -15.67 1.55
CA ILE A 240 10.24 -15.80 2.97
C ILE A 240 11.18 -14.70 3.48
N SER A 241 11.07 -14.39 4.76
CA SER A 241 12.01 -13.53 5.50
C SER A 241 13.22 -14.35 5.98
N ASN A 242 14.24 -13.66 6.51
CA ASN A 242 15.39 -14.30 7.17
C ASN A 242 15.04 -15.10 8.45
N ARG A 243 13.77 -15.08 8.86
CA ARG A 243 13.24 -15.90 9.97
C ARG A 243 12.43 -17.10 9.47
N HIS A 244 12.60 -17.46 8.20
CA HIS A 244 11.87 -18.55 7.50
C HIS A 244 10.35 -18.42 7.57
N LYS A 245 9.82 -17.21 7.77
CA LYS A 245 8.39 -16.92 7.77
C LYS A 245 8.03 -16.11 6.52
N ARG A 246 6.76 -16.10 6.15
CA ARG A 246 6.24 -15.25 5.07
C ARG A 246 6.79 -13.83 5.19
N ILE A 247 7.29 -13.26 4.07
CA ILE A 247 7.82 -11.91 4.05
C ILE A 247 6.70 -10.89 4.27
N GLY A 248 6.97 -9.86 5.07
CA GLY A 248 6.04 -8.76 5.31
C GLY A 248 6.16 -7.63 4.29
N ALA A 249 5.06 -6.93 4.04
CA ALA A 249 5.05 -5.78 3.13
C ALA A 249 6.03 -4.66 3.54
N THR A 250 6.30 -4.50 4.83
CA THR A 250 7.30 -3.54 5.34
C THR A 250 8.69 -3.94 4.90
N THR A 251 9.06 -5.21 5.03
CA THR A 251 10.36 -5.74 4.58
C THR A 251 10.59 -5.49 3.09
N ILE A 252 9.55 -5.70 2.25
CA ILE A 252 9.64 -5.40 0.81
C ILE A 252 9.82 -3.89 0.57
N ARG A 253 9.14 -3.02 1.33
CA ARG A 253 9.34 -1.56 1.20
C ARG A 253 10.76 -1.14 1.56
N ASP A 254 11.30 -1.68 2.66
CA ASP A 254 12.66 -1.38 3.12
C ASP A 254 13.71 -1.91 2.12
N MET A 255 13.47 -3.09 1.57
CA MET A 255 14.28 -3.68 0.52
C MET A 255 14.31 -2.79 -0.74
N ILE A 256 13.15 -2.33 -1.24
CA ILE A 256 13.10 -1.46 -2.42
C ILE A 256 13.80 -0.12 -2.13
N LYS A 257 13.56 0.48 -0.95
CA LYS A 257 14.27 1.69 -0.52
C LYS A 257 15.80 1.49 -0.53
N LYS A 258 16.26 0.34 -0.08
CA LYS A 258 17.68 -0.02 -0.09
C LYS A 258 18.25 -0.01 -1.51
N TYR A 259 17.57 -0.66 -2.47
CA TYR A 259 18.09 -0.81 -3.84
C TYR A 259 17.84 0.41 -4.76
N THR A 260 17.17 1.43 -4.24
CA THR A 260 16.93 2.70 -4.95
C THR A 260 17.61 3.89 -4.29
N TYR A 261 18.63 3.65 -3.46
CA TYR A 261 19.31 4.69 -2.66
C TYR A 261 19.99 5.78 -3.51
N ASN A 262 20.45 5.43 -4.70
CA ASN A 262 21.15 6.29 -5.65
C ASN A 262 20.23 6.84 -6.76
N ILE A 263 18.92 6.73 -6.58
CA ILE A 263 17.92 7.34 -7.47
C ILE A 263 17.33 8.56 -6.77
N ASP A 264 17.40 9.71 -7.42
CA ASP A 264 16.88 10.97 -6.87
C ASP A 264 15.33 11.03 -6.95
N LYS A 265 14.70 9.99 -6.45
CA LYS A 265 13.24 9.82 -6.35
C LYS A 265 12.90 8.88 -5.23
N LYS A 266 11.84 9.15 -4.49
CA LYS A 266 11.34 8.21 -3.47
C LYS A 266 10.61 7.05 -4.14
N ILE A 267 11.31 5.94 -4.34
CA ILE A 267 10.74 4.72 -4.94
C ILE A 267 10.16 3.82 -3.85
N THR A 268 8.99 3.27 -4.14
CA THR A 268 8.24 2.34 -3.29
C THR A 268 7.71 1.20 -4.16
N PRO A 269 7.20 0.08 -3.62
CA PRO A 269 6.57 -0.97 -4.43
C PRO A 269 5.46 -0.43 -5.34
N HIS A 270 4.72 0.57 -4.89
CA HIS A 270 3.69 1.19 -5.73
C HIS A 270 4.29 1.95 -6.92
N LYS A 271 5.51 2.49 -6.78
CA LYS A 271 6.20 3.18 -7.87
C LYS A 271 6.75 2.23 -8.92
N LEU A 272 7.13 0.99 -8.56
CA LEU A 272 7.43 -0.06 -9.54
C LEU A 272 6.20 -0.38 -10.40
N ARG A 273 5.04 -0.49 -9.76
CA ARG A 273 3.78 -0.66 -10.45
C ARG A 273 3.40 0.55 -11.32
N SER A 274 3.67 1.77 -10.87
CA SER A 274 3.50 2.98 -11.67
C SER A 274 4.42 2.99 -12.89
N THR A 275 5.66 2.50 -12.74
CA THR A 275 6.63 2.34 -13.83
C THR A 275 6.07 1.43 -14.92
N PHE A 276 5.57 0.24 -14.55
CA PHE A 276 4.91 -0.65 -15.51
C PHE A 276 3.78 0.06 -16.25
N ALA A 277 2.86 0.71 -15.49
CA ALA A 277 1.69 1.35 -16.09
C ALA A 277 2.07 2.46 -17.08
N THR A 278 3.03 3.31 -16.71
CA THR A 278 3.49 4.40 -17.56
C THR A 278 4.15 3.86 -18.82
N MET A 279 5.10 2.93 -18.71
CA MET A 279 5.81 2.35 -19.85
C MET A 279 4.88 1.56 -20.78
N TYR A 280 3.96 0.78 -20.20
CA TYR A 280 3.00 0.00 -20.97
C TYR A 280 2.06 0.92 -21.75
N LEU A 281 1.54 1.97 -21.11
CA LEU A 281 0.67 2.94 -21.75
C LEU A 281 1.41 3.75 -22.83
N GLU A 282 2.65 4.17 -22.58
CA GLU A 282 3.50 4.84 -23.57
C GLU A 282 3.73 3.97 -24.81
N LYS A 283 3.95 2.67 -24.60
CA LYS A 283 4.21 1.72 -25.69
C LYS A 283 2.96 1.37 -26.50
N THR A 284 1.82 1.20 -25.83
CA THR A 284 0.59 0.68 -26.46
C THR A 284 -0.42 1.77 -26.83
N GLY A 285 -0.40 2.91 -26.14
CA GLY A 285 -1.44 3.93 -26.24
C GLY A 285 -2.80 3.50 -25.66
N ASP A 286 -2.93 2.27 -25.15
CA ASP A 286 -4.19 1.66 -24.76
C ASP A 286 -4.36 1.70 -23.22
N ILE A 287 -5.20 2.63 -22.76
CA ILE A 287 -5.52 2.79 -21.33
C ILE A 287 -6.35 1.62 -20.79
N MET A 288 -7.20 1.00 -21.63
CA MET A 288 -8.02 -0.15 -21.23
C MET A 288 -7.16 -1.38 -21.01
N ALA A 289 -6.27 -1.69 -21.97
CA ALA A 289 -5.30 -2.77 -21.82
C ALA A 289 -4.38 -2.55 -20.63
N THR A 290 -3.95 -1.29 -20.38
CA THR A 290 -3.14 -0.94 -19.21
C THR A 290 -3.91 -1.19 -17.91
N ALA A 291 -5.18 -0.78 -17.83
CA ALA A 291 -6.03 -1.02 -16.65
C ALA A 291 -6.22 -2.51 -16.39
N TYR A 292 -6.46 -3.28 -17.44
CA TYR A 292 -6.60 -4.74 -17.36
C TYR A 292 -5.29 -5.41 -16.87
N ALA A 293 -4.15 -5.07 -17.49
CA ALA A 293 -2.85 -5.60 -17.08
C ALA A 293 -2.51 -5.29 -15.62
N MET A 294 -2.91 -4.12 -15.14
CA MET A 294 -2.77 -3.73 -13.74
C MET A 294 -3.79 -4.39 -12.79
N GLY A 295 -4.81 -5.07 -13.27
CA GLY A 295 -5.91 -5.57 -12.44
C GLY A 295 -6.66 -4.42 -11.73
N HIS A 296 -6.94 -3.32 -12.45
CA HIS A 296 -7.77 -2.24 -11.94
C HIS A 296 -9.25 -2.56 -12.16
N ALA A 297 -10.03 -2.55 -11.10
CA ALA A 297 -11.49 -2.71 -11.18
C ALA A 297 -12.17 -1.55 -11.93
N SER A 298 -11.49 -0.41 -12.09
CA SER A 298 -11.99 0.77 -12.80
C SER A 298 -10.85 1.47 -13.54
N VAL A 299 -11.11 1.85 -14.79
CA VAL A 299 -10.19 2.65 -15.63
C VAL A 299 -9.86 4.00 -15.01
N ASN A 300 -10.73 4.56 -14.17
CA ASN A 300 -10.47 5.83 -13.46
C ASN A 300 -9.16 5.81 -12.67
N SER A 301 -8.77 4.65 -12.12
CA SER A 301 -7.48 4.49 -11.43
C SER A 301 -6.29 4.59 -12.39
N THR A 302 -6.50 4.37 -13.68
CA THR A 302 -5.47 4.36 -14.73
C THR A 302 -5.40 5.71 -15.45
N LYS A 303 -6.46 6.52 -15.43
CA LYS A 303 -6.52 7.83 -16.11
C LYS A 303 -5.38 8.78 -15.72
N ARG A 304 -4.88 8.68 -14.48
CA ARG A 304 -3.73 9.48 -14.03
C ARG A 304 -2.47 9.26 -14.90
N TYR A 305 -2.29 8.07 -15.46
CA TYR A 305 -1.14 7.77 -16.33
C TYR A 305 -1.29 8.36 -17.73
N ALA A 306 -2.53 8.55 -18.20
CA ALA A 306 -2.81 9.17 -19.49
C ALA A 306 -2.31 10.63 -19.55
N ALA A 307 -2.42 11.38 -18.45
CA ALA A 307 -1.95 12.75 -18.38
C ALA A 307 -0.43 12.88 -18.65
N ILE A 308 0.36 11.89 -18.23
CA ILE A 308 1.82 11.86 -18.50
C ILE A 308 2.08 11.66 -19.99
N THR A 309 1.37 10.74 -20.62
CA THR A 309 1.53 10.44 -22.04
C THR A 309 1.12 11.64 -22.91
N GLU A 310 0.06 12.35 -22.54
CA GLU A 310 -0.35 13.59 -23.22
C GLU A 310 0.67 14.72 -23.06
N ARG A 311 1.23 14.89 -21.85
CA ARG A 311 2.28 15.89 -21.60
C ARG A 311 3.51 15.62 -22.47
N LYS A 312 3.99 14.37 -22.52
CA LYS A 312 5.12 13.98 -23.38
C LYS A 312 4.83 14.20 -24.86
N LYS A 313 3.60 13.96 -25.32
CA LYS A 313 3.20 14.27 -26.71
C LYS A 313 3.31 15.76 -27.01
N LYS A 314 2.92 16.62 -26.08
CA LYS A 314 3.08 18.09 -26.23
C LYS A 314 4.55 18.51 -26.24
N GLU A 315 5.36 17.98 -25.33
CA GLU A 315 6.81 18.25 -25.29
C GLU A 315 7.50 17.87 -26.61
N VAL A 316 7.06 16.77 -27.25
CA VAL A 316 7.53 16.39 -28.59
C VAL A 316 7.07 17.38 -29.66
N LEU A 317 5.82 17.85 -29.61
CA LEU A 317 5.31 18.84 -30.57
C LEU A 317 6.01 20.17 -30.42
N ASP A 318 6.22 20.64 -29.18
CA ASP A 318 6.97 21.87 -28.90
C ASP A 318 8.40 21.79 -29.45
N THR A 319 9.05 20.62 -29.28
CA THR A 319 10.39 20.38 -29.87
C THR A 319 10.38 20.36 -31.40
N VAL A 320 9.32 19.83 -32.00
CA VAL A 320 9.16 19.86 -33.48
C VAL A 320 8.96 21.28 -34.00
N GLU A 321 8.15 22.08 -33.30
CA GLU A 321 7.96 23.51 -33.65
C GLU A 321 9.25 24.33 -33.54
N GLU A 322 10.18 23.99 -32.63
CA GLU A 322 11.49 24.62 -32.50
C GLU A 322 12.45 24.22 -33.64
N ILE A 323 12.21 23.09 -34.32
CA ILE A 323 13.08 22.59 -35.41
C ILE A 323 12.60 23.09 -36.79
N PHE A 324 11.34 23.40 -36.96
CA PHE A 324 10.71 23.79 -38.23
C PHE A 324 10.14 25.22 -38.16
#